data_1f70f1129ae7f9a1ffe08047e77e7f8d
#
_entry.id   1f70f1129ae7f9a1ffe08047e77e7f8d
#
_cell.length_a   1.000
_cell.length_b   1.000
_cell.length_c   1.000
_cell.angle_alpha   90.00
_cell.angle_beta   90.00
_cell.angle_gamma   90.00
#
_symmetry.space_group_name_H-M   'P 1'
#
loop_
_entity.id
_entity.type
_entity.pdbx_description
1 polymer ?
#
loop_
_entity_poly.entity_id
_entity_poly.type
_entity_poly.pdbx_seq_one_letter_code
_entity_poly.pdbx_strand_id
1 'polypeptide(L)'
;MKRIFLFGFISGFPWVLIGSALSLWLKENDLSRSTIGWAGLIFGVYAINFLWAPLIDRIKIPYLTNKIGHRKSWIISMQSLIFLSLLSWSFLNPNENLFLIIAVGLGIAISSATQDITIDALRIEQIGENEGKTMAAAAAIQVVGWWTGYKIGGVISLMSAELFQQKGIENYWQMSFVLLALIVVISSIALLFVPEKNSTLRVSLQQQNDQRILDKFKIKNKLSQILTWVYGTIFNPLVSFFKKNSFSVAVGLLSFIFLFKIGEAFLGRMSIIFYKEIGFSKTDIALYSKGIGWITTITFTLLGGLFAIRMGLLKAMFVSGIVMALTNLMFSVLAWVGNSEILFAFTVLLDDLAAAFATVAFVAFISALVDRTYTATQFALLASIGTAGRTLFASSSGSLVDWLNGDWGIFFIITAVMVIPSLLCLWAIRNKLKINE
;
A
#
# COMPACT_ATOMS: atom_id res chain seq x y z
N MET A 1 9.78 3.16 17.43
CA MET A 1 9.94 3.60 16.02
C MET A 1 10.79 2.63 15.19
N LYS A 2 11.98 2.14 15.63
CA LYS A 2 12.81 1.17 14.87
C LYS A 2 12.04 -0.08 14.39
N ARG A 3 11.16 -0.63 15.24
CA ARG A 3 10.31 -1.79 14.90
C ARG A 3 9.32 -1.49 13.76
N ILE A 4 8.74 -0.29 13.77
CA ILE A 4 7.78 0.14 12.76
C ILE A 4 8.48 0.41 11.42
N PHE A 5 9.71 0.93 11.46
CA PHE A 5 10.56 1.02 10.27
C PHE A 5 10.82 -0.36 9.65
N LEU A 6 11.16 -1.35 10.49
CA LEU A 6 11.34 -2.74 10.04
C LEU A 6 10.06 -3.29 9.39
N PHE A 7 8.90 -3.01 9.96
CA PHE A 7 7.61 -3.39 9.37
C PHE A 7 7.43 -2.82 7.96
N GLY A 8 7.73 -1.53 7.81
CA GLY A 8 7.70 -0.90 6.49
C GLY A 8 8.68 -1.55 5.52
N PHE A 9 9.92 -1.79 5.95
CA PHE A 9 10.94 -2.42 5.12
C PHE A 9 10.50 -3.81 4.61
N ILE A 10 9.99 -4.65 5.51
CA ILE A 10 9.47 -5.98 5.18
C ILE A 10 8.31 -5.89 4.18
N SER A 11 7.44 -4.89 4.31
CA SER A 11 6.29 -4.67 3.44
C SER A 11 6.71 -4.17 2.04
N GLY A 12 7.67 -3.25 1.95
CA GLY A 12 8.08 -2.66 0.67
C GLY A 12 9.01 -3.55 -0.17
N PHE A 13 9.79 -4.42 0.46
CA PHE A 13 10.81 -5.21 -0.21
C PHE A 13 10.26 -6.17 -1.30
N PRO A 14 9.18 -6.95 -1.09
CA PRO A 14 8.66 -7.87 -2.11
C PRO A 14 8.15 -7.20 -3.38
N TRP A 15 7.77 -5.93 -3.31
CA TRP A 15 7.33 -5.17 -4.49
C TRP A 15 8.42 -5.04 -5.56
N VAL A 16 9.67 -5.03 -5.15
CA VAL A 16 10.82 -5.06 -6.08
C VAL A 16 10.83 -6.34 -6.88
N LEU A 17 10.59 -7.47 -6.21
CA LEU A 17 10.70 -8.81 -6.79
C LEU A 17 9.72 -8.98 -7.96
N ILE A 18 8.45 -8.69 -7.72
CA ILE A 18 7.38 -8.83 -8.71
C ILE A 18 7.27 -7.63 -9.68
N GLY A 19 7.91 -6.51 -9.35
CA GLY A 19 7.94 -5.30 -10.16
C GLY A 19 9.18 -5.25 -11.05
N SER A 20 10.19 -4.50 -10.59
CA SER A 20 11.37 -4.18 -11.41
C SER A 20 12.25 -5.40 -11.69
N ALA A 21 12.49 -6.28 -10.71
CA ALA A 21 13.36 -7.43 -10.88
C ALA A 21 12.77 -8.42 -11.89
N LEU A 22 11.52 -8.85 -11.71
CA LEU A 22 10.84 -9.74 -12.65
C LEU A 22 10.78 -9.12 -14.05
N SER A 23 10.35 -7.86 -14.16
CA SER A 23 10.19 -7.21 -15.47
C SER A 23 11.51 -7.13 -16.24
N LEU A 24 12.62 -6.81 -15.55
CA LEU A 24 13.93 -6.72 -16.19
C LEU A 24 14.48 -8.10 -16.53
N TRP A 25 14.35 -9.09 -15.65
CA TRP A 25 14.72 -10.47 -15.90
C TRP A 25 14.05 -11.04 -17.16
N LEU A 26 12.72 -10.81 -17.29
CA LEU A 26 11.97 -11.20 -18.49
C LEU A 26 12.47 -10.44 -19.73
N LYS A 27 12.76 -9.14 -19.59
CA LYS A 27 13.24 -8.29 -20.69
C LYS A 27 14.62 -8.73 -21.20
N GLU A 28 15.53 -9.07 -20.32
CA GLU A 28 16.89 -9.53 -20.67
C GLU A 28 16.94 -10.95 -21.23
N ASN A 29 15.83 -11.70 -21.12
CA ASN A 29 15.62 -12.97 -21.80
C ASN A 29 14.79 -12.81 -23.08
N ASP A 30 14.77 -11.62 -23.70
CA ASP A 30 14.14 -11.29 -24.98
C ASP A 30 12.62 -11.51 -25.04
N LEU A 31 11.93 -11.58 -23.90
CA LEU A 31 10.48 -11.72 -23.87
C LEU A 31 9.78 -10.43 -24.34
N SER A 32 8.64 -10.59 -24.98
CA SER A 32 7.90 -9.49 -25.59
C SER A 32 7.39 -8.49 -24.53
N ARG A 33 7.28 -7.20 -24.90
CA ARG A 33 6.68 -6.17 -24.06
C ARG A 33 5.26 -6.53 -23.58
N SER A 34 4.50 -7.20 -24.46
CA SER A 34 3.16 -7.70 -24.12
C SER A 34 3.22 -8.73 -23.02
N THR A 35 4.11 -9.71 -23.09
CA THR A 35 4.31 -10.74 -22.05
C THR A 35 4.67 -10.11 -20.71
N ILE A 36 5.59 -9.15 -20.72
CA ILE A 36 6.00 -8.41 -19.49
C ILE A 36 4.82 -7.61 -18.93
N GLY A 37 4.01 -7.00 -19.80
CA GLY A 37 2.80 -6.29 -19.40
C GLY A 37 1.79 -7.21 -18.72
N TRP A 38 1.52 -8.39 -19.30
CA TRP A 38 0.64 -9.39 -18.69
C TRP A 38 1.18 -9.94 -17.37
N ALA A 39 2.49 -10.11 -17.23
CA ALA A 39 3.10 -10.46 -15.96
C ALA A 39 2.79 -9.44 -14.84
N GLY A 40 2.62 -8.17 -15.20
CA GLY A 40 2.23 -7.10 -14.27
C GLY A 40 0.82 -7.28 -13.66
N LEU A 41 -0.06 -8.14 -14.20
CA LEU A 41 -1.35 -8.45 -13.58
C LEU A 41 -1.21 -9.11 -12.19
N ILE A 42 -0.05 -9.64 -11.86
CA ILE A 42 0.29 -10.12 -10.51
C ILE A 42 -0.04 -9.07 -9.43
N PHE A 43 0.13 -7.78 -9.73
CA PHE A 43 -0.22 -6.69 -8.82
C PHE A 43 -1.73 -6.57 -8.53
N GLY A 44 -2.59 -7.17 -9.35
CA GLY A 44 -4.03 -7.21 -9.11
C GLY A 44 -4.43 -7.86 -7.77
N VAL A 45 -3.57 -8.73 -7.23
CA VAL A 45 -3.74 -9.36 -5.92
C VAL A 45 -3.92 -8.33 -4.79
N TYR A 46 -3.21 -7.20 -4.85
CA TYR A 46 -3.30 -6.15 -3.84
C TYR A 46 -4.64 -5.40 -3.84
N ALA A 47 -5.38 -5.43 -4.94
CA ALA A 47 -6.71 -4.83 -5.01
C ALA A 47 -7.80 -5.70 -4.38
N ILE A 48 -7.56 -7.01 -4.29
CA ILE A 48 -8.55 -7.99 -3.80
C ILE A 48 -8.15 -8.65 -2.47
N ASN A 49 -7.04 -8.24 -1.87
CA ASN A 49 -6.50 -8.85 -0.65
C ASN A 49 -7.44 -8.75 0.56
N PHE A 50 -8.36 -7.78 0.58
CA PHE A 50 -9.39 -7.66 1.60
C PHE A 50 -10.32 -8.87 1.69
N LEU A 51 -10.44 -9.67 0.61
CA LEU A 51 -11.30 -10.85 0.59
C LEU A 51 -10.86 -11.93 1.58
N TRP A 52 -9.55 -12.06 1.82
CA TRP A 52 -9.02 -13.04 2.78
C TRP A 52 -8.46 -12.42 4.07
N ALA A 53 -8.47 -11.09 4.19
CA ALA A 53 -8.07 -10.42 5.42
C ALA A 53 -8.82 -10.91 6.69
N PRO A 54 -10.13 -11.26 6.62
CA PRO A 54 -10.85 -11.84 7.76
C PRO A 54 -10.24 -13.16 8.28
N LEU A 55 -9.61 -13.94 7.41
CA LEU A 55 -8.95 -15.20 7.81
C LEU A 55 -7.73 -14.91 8.67
N ILE A 56 -6.99 -13.82 8.36
CA ILE A 56 -5.80 -13.40 9.10
C ILE A 56 -6.16 -12.99 10.54
N ASP A 57 -7.35 -12.43 10.76
CA ASP A 57 -7.79 -12.06 12.11
C ASP A 57 -8.16 -13.26 12.97
N ARG A 58 -8.59 -14.37 12.36
CA ARG A 58 -9.16 -15.52 13.07
C ARG A 58 -8.33 -16.78 13.07
N ILE A 59 -7.66 -17.09 11.95
CA ILE A 59 -6.93 -18.36 11.82
C ILE A 59 -5.59 -18.27 12.55
N LYS A 60 -5.39 -19.19 13.47
CA LYS A 60 -4.10 -19.39 14.15
C LYS A 60 -3.24 -20.33 13.34
N ILE A 61 -2.00 -19.96 13.08
CA ILE A 61 -1.03 -20.87 12.45
C ILE A 61 -0.56 -21.87 13.50
N PRO A 62 -0.77 -23.18 13.26
CA PRO A 62 -0.39 -24.22 14.22
C PRO A 62 1.06 -24.07 14.66
N TYR A 63 1.35 -24.37 15.91
CA TYR A 63 2.66 -24.29 16.59
C TYR A 63 3.26 -22.87 16.65
N LEU A 64 3.26 -22.10 15.54
CA LEU A 64 3.89 -20.80 15.45
C LEU A 64 3.17 -19.74 16.29
N THR A 65 1.84 -19.68 16.22
CA THR A 65 1.05 -18.68 16.94
C THR A 65 1.31 -18.70 18.45
N ASN A 66 1.44 -19.89 19.04
CA ASN A 66 1.67 -20.03 20.48
C ASN A 66 3.10 -19.67 20.90
N LYS A 67 4.09 -19.76 19.97
CA LYS A 67 5.50 -19.49 20.26
C LYS A 67 5.91 -18.04 20.04
N ILE A 68 5.44 -17.44 18.95
CA ILE A 68 5.94 -16.14 18.51
C ILE A 68 4.86 -15.03 18.42
N GLY A 69 3.59 -15.37 18.63
CA GLY A 69 2.46 -14.45 18.51
C GLY A 69 1.64 -14.68 17.25
N HIS A 70 0.42 -14.11 17.22
CA HIS A 70 -0.53 -14.36 16.13
C HIS A 70 -0.13 -13.65 14.84
N ARG A 71 0.21 -12.37 14.91
CA ARG A 71 0.59 -11.57 13.74
C ARG A 71 1.95 -11.98 13.20
N LYS A 72 2.92 -12.15 14.09
CA LYS A 72 4.26 -12.59 13.68
C LYS A 72 4.24 -13.96 13.00
N SER A 73 3.41 -14.88 13.48
CA SER A 73 3.30 -16.21 12.84
C SER A 73 2.83 -16.12 11.39
N TRP A 74 1.85 -15.25 11.09
CA TRP A 74 1.43 -14.99 9.72
C TRP A 74 2.54 -14.35 8.88
N ILE A 75 3.21 -13.31 9.39
CA ILE A 75 4.28 -12.62 8.66
C ILE A 75 5.43 -13.58 8.36
N ILE A 76 5.90 -14.36 9.35
CA ILE A 76 6.99 -15.34 9.16
C ILE A 76 6.59 -16.43 8.16
N SER A 77 5.35 -16.91 8.21
CA SER A 77 4.87 -17.89 7.22
C SER A 77 4.86 -17.32 5.81
N MET A 78 4.42 -16.08 5.63
CA MET A 78 4.44 -15.42 4.31
C MET A 78 5.86 -15.15 3.84
N GLN A 79 6.76 -14.71 4.72
CA GLN A 79 8.18 -14.55 4.38
C GLN A 79 8.85 -15.87 4.01
N SER A 80 8.48 -16.98 4.68
CA SER A 80 8.96 -18.30 4.29
C SER A 80 8.50 -18.70 2.89
N LEU A 81 7.26 -18.38 2.52
CA LEU A 81 6.75 -18.60 1.16
C LEU A 81 7.47 -17.72 0.13
N ILE A 82 7.72 -16.45 0.44
CA ILE A 82 8.51 -15.54 -0.43
C ILE A 82 9.94 -16.09 -0.60
N PHE A 83 10.58 -16.53 0.48
CA PHE A 83 11.89 -17.14 0.45
C PHE A 83 11.93 -18.38 -0.47
N LEU A 84 11.00 -19.30 -0.29
CA LEU A 84 10.89 -20.50 -1.12
C LEU A 84 10.60 -20.16 -2.58
N SER A 85 9.80 -19.15 -2.83
CA SER A 85 9.52 -18.65 -4.19
C SER A 85 10.77 -18.09 -4.87
N LEU A 86 11.59 -17.31 -4.15
CA LEU A 86 12.86 -16.80 -4.67
C LEU A 86 13.86 -17.93 -4.96
N LEU A 87 13.93 -18.93 -4.08
CA LEU A 87 14.73 -20.12 -4.35
C LEU A 87 14.18 -20.88 -5.57
N SER A 88 12.87 -20.97 -5.75
CA SER A 88 12.30 -21.58 -6.96
C SER A 88 12.71 -20.81 -8.22
N TRP A 89 12.66 -19.48 -8.21
CA TRP A 89 13.13 -18.68 -9.35
C TRP A 89 14.62 -18.86 -9.65
N SER A 90 15.44 -19.20 -8.66
CA SER A 90 16.87 -19.46 -8.88
C SER A 90 17.17 -20.72 -9.70
N PHE A 91 16.18 -21.59 -9.94
CA PHE A 91 16.29 -22.80 -10.75
C PHE A 91 15.54 -22.71 -12.10
N LEU A 92 14.89 -21.59 -12.39
CA LEU A 92 14.02 -21.43 -13.57
C LEU A 92 14.69 -20.57 -14.65
N ASN A 93 14.31 -20.86 -15.91
CA ASN A 93 14.70 -20.08 -17.07
C ASN A 93 13.44 -19.48 -17.71
N PRO A 94 13.36 -18.15 -17.95
CA PRO A 94 12.19 -17.51 -18.53
C PRO A 94 11.75 -18.05 -19.89
N ASN A 95 12.69 -18.45 -20.73
CA ASN A 95 12.40 -18.97 -22.06
C ASN A 95 11.77 -20.37 -22.06
N GLU A 96 12.02 -21.15 -21.00
CA GLU A 96 11.50 -22.52 -20.88
C GLU A 96 10.32 -22.63 -19.92
N ASN A 97 10.32 -21.81 -18.84
CA ASN A 97 9.44 -22.01 -17.70
C ASN A 97 8.58 -20.78 -17.39
N LEU A 98 8.25 -19.97 -18.39
CA LEU A 98 7.54 -18.70 -18.20
C LEU A 98 6.27 -18.83 -17.34
N PHE A 99 5.43 -19.83 -17.63
CA PHE A 99 4.20 -20.05 -16.86
C PHE A 99 4.49 -20.29 -15.37
N LEU A 100 5.50 -21.10 -15.07
CA LEU A 100 5.89 -21.39 -13.69
C LEU A 100 6.49 -20.16 -13.00
N ILE A 101 7.27 -19.34 -13.71
CA ILE A 101 7.80 -18.08 -13.19
C ILE A 101 6.67 -17.14 -12.81
N ILE A 102 5.65 -16.99 -13.66
CA ILE A 102 4.46 -16.17 -13.37
C ILE A 102 3.67 -16.74 -12.20
N ALA A 103 3.49 -18.06 -12.13
CA ALA A 103 2.78 -18.71 -11.01
C ALA A 103 3.51 -18.52 -9.68
N VAL A 104 4.83 -18.66 -9.65
CA VAL A 104 5.67 -18.39 -8.48
C VAL A 104 5.62 -16.89 -8.11
N GLY A 105 5.67 -16.00 -9.11
CA GLY A 105 5.50 -14.56 -8.91
C GLY A 105 4.15 -14.19 -8.31
N LEU A 106 3.07 -14.87 -8.73
CA LEU A 106 1.75 -14.75 -8.11
C LEU A 106 1.78 -15.22 -6.64
N GLY A 107 2.50 -16.30 -6.35
CA GLY A 107 2.75 -16.77 -4.98
C GLY A 107 3.44 -15.72 -4.12
N ILE A 108 4.48 -15.04 -4.66
CA ILE A 108 5.14 -13.91 -4.00
C ILE A 108 4.13 -12.78 -3.74
N ALA A 109 3.31 -12.41 -4.72
CA ALA A 109 2.33 -11.33 -4.60
C ALA A 109 1.25 -11.63 -3.54
N ILE A 110 0.71 -12.85 -3.52
CA ILE A 110 -0.27 -13.28 -2.52
C ILE A 110 0.36 -13.24 -1.12
N SER A 111 1.57 -13.77 -0.99
CA SER A 111 2.30 -13.78 0.28
C SER A 111 2.62 -12.36 0.75
N SER A 112 3.07 -11.49 -0.14
CA SER A 112 3.36 -10.10 0.17
C SER A 112 2.09 -9.32 0.55
N ALA A 113 1.00 -9.46 -0.22
CA ALA A 113 -0.27 -8.79 0.10
C ALA A 113 -0.85 -9.25 1.45
N THR A 114 -0.71 -10.54 1.78
CA THR A 114 -1.12 -11.10 3.07
C THR A 114 -0.24 -10.58 4.22
N GLN A 115 1.06 -10.51 3.97
CA GLN A 115 2.04 -9.95 4.90
C GLN A 115 1.76 -8.47 5.17
N ASP A 116 1.46 -7.66 4.15
CA ASP A 116 1.16 -6.23 4.26
C ASP A 116 -0.03 -5.97 5.19
N ILE A 117 -1.14 -6.68 4.98
CA ILE A 117 -2.32 -6.60 5.86
C ILE A 117 -1.96 -6.93 7.31
N THR A 118 -1.15 -7.97 7.50
CA THR A 118 -0.76 -8.44 8.83
C THR A 118 0.18 -7.48 9.53
N ILE A 119 1.10 -6.87 8.79
CA ILE A 119 2.03 -5.84 9.27
C ILE A 119 1.27 -4.58 9.69
N ASP A 120 0.32 -4.12 8.88
CA ASP A 120 -0.51 -2.97 9.21
C ASP A 120 -1.33 -3.22 10.48
N ALA A 121 -1.92 -4.42 10.61
CA ALA A 121 -2.62 -4.80 11.82
C ALA A 121 -1.68 -4.84 13.04
N LEU A 122 -0.49 -5.42 12.92
CA LEU A 122 0.50 -5.48 14.00
C LEU A 122 0.93 -4.07 14.42
N ARG A 123 1.18 -3.16 13.46
CA ARG A 123 1.50 -1.76 13.75
C ARG A 123 0.39 -1.07 14.53
N ILE A 124 -0.84 -1.20 14.07
CA ILE A 124 -2.01 -0.58 14.69
C ILE A 124 -2.21 -1.12 16.12
N GLU A 125 -2.08 -2.43 16.31
CA GLU A 125 -2.26 -3.08 17.61
C GLU A 125 -1.17 -2.73 18.64
N GLN A 126 0.00 -2.29 18.19
CA GLN A 126 1.07 -1.83 19.09
C GLN A 126 0.86 -0.42 19.67
N ILE A 127 -0.06 0.36 19.09
CA ILE A 127 -0.35 1.73 19.47
C ILE A 127 -1.63 1.76 20.31
N GLY A 128 -1.75 2.65 21.27
CA GLY A 128 -2.97 2.83 22.06
C GLY A 128 -4.14 3.38 21.22
N GLU A 129 -5.38 3.11 21.65
CA GLU A 129 -6.58 3.55 20.90
C GLU A 129 -6.72 5.08 20.86
N ASN A 130 -6.22 5.77 21.89
CA ASN A 130 -6.35 7.22 22.05
C ASN A 130 -5.05 7.98 21.71
N GLU A 131 -4.15 7.37 20.93
CA GLU A 131 -2.84 7.91 20.62
C GLU A 131 -2.73 8.35 19.15
N GLY A 132 -3.57 9.31 18.71
CA GLY A 132 -3.56 9.81 17.33
C GLY A 132 -2.19 10.32 16.87
N LYS A 133 -1.47 11.03 17.73
CA LYS A 133 -0.10 11.52 17.45
C LYS A 133 0.89 10.38 17.25
N THR A 134 0.82 9.36 18.09
CA THR A 134 1.66 8.15 17.96
C THR A 134 1.30 7.39 16.71
N MET A 135 0.01 7.33 16.33
CA MET A 135 -0.46 6.69 15.09
C MET A 135 0.08 7.41 13.84
N ALA A 136 0.06 8.74 13.82
CA ALA A 136 0.62 9.54 12.73
C ALA A 136 2.14 9.34 12.59
N ALA A 137 2.88 9.36 13.70
CA ALA A 137 4.31 9.09 13.71
C ALA A 137 4.63 7.67 13.21
N ALA A 138 3.84 6.68 13.63
CA ALA A 138 4.00 5.29 13.20
C ALA A 138 3.72 5.13 11.70
N ALA A 139 2.66 5.77 11.18
CA ALA A 139 2.36 5.76 9.76
C ALA A 139 3.52 6.34 8.93
N ALA A 140 4.06 7.51 9.33
CA ALA A 140 5.20 8.13 8.66
C ALA A 140 6.43 7.21 8.63
N ILE A 141 6.81 6.64 9.77
CA ILE A 141 7.98 5.75 9.86
C ILE A 141 7.78 4.46 9.06
N GLN A 142 6.56 3.93 9.03
CA GLN A 142 6.25 2.76 8.19
C GLN A 142 6.38 3.08 6.71
N VAL A 143 5.86 4.22 6.25
CA VAL A 143 5.96 4.66 4.84
C VAL A 143 7.43 4.87 4.46
N VAL A 144 8.24 5.50 5.34
CA VAL A 144 9.70 5.60 5.12
C VAL A 144 10.35 4.22 5.02
N GLY A 145 10.00 3.30 5.91
CA GLY A 145 10.47 1.92 5.87
C GLY A 145 10.09 1.22 4.55
N TRP A 146 8.85 1.40 4.10
CA TRP A 146 8.35 0.84 2.84
C TRP A 146 9.15 1.33 1.63
N TRP A 147 9.34 2.64 1.51
CA TRP A 147 10.17 3.22 0.44
C TRP A 147 11.61 2.76 0.52
N THR A 148 12.15 2.60 1.73
CA THR A 148 13.51 2.11 1.94
C THR A 148 13.63 0.65 1.48
N GLY A 149 12.70 -0.23 1.88
CA GLY A 149 12.67 -1.63 1.44
C GLY A 149 12.57 -1.76 -0.07
N TYR A 150 11.68 -0.99 -0.68
CA TYR A 150 11.48 -0.95 -2.12
C TYR A 150 12.73 -0.44 -2.86
N LYS A 151 13.31 0.69 -2.45
CA LYS A 151 14.45 1.32 -3.13
C LYS A 151 15.75 0.56 -2.91
N ILE A 152 16.07 0.20 -1.66
CA ILE A 152 17.29 -0.58 -1.35
C ILE A 152 17.20 -1.97 -1.99
N GLY A 153 16.04 -2.64 -1.90
CA GLY A 153 15.83 -3.92 -2.58
C GLY A 153 16.05 -3.82 -4.08
N GLY A 154 15.56 -2.74 -4.71
CA GLY A 154 15.78 -2.47 -6.13
C GLY A 154 17.25 -2.28 -6.48
N VAL A 155 17.98 -1.47 -5.72
CA VAL A 155 19.41 -1.26 -5.90
C VAL A 155 20.17 -2.58 -5.76
N ILE A 156 19.92 -3.34 -4.70
CA ILE A 156 20.60 -4.62 -4.48
C ILE A 156 20.29 -5.60 -5.61
N SER A 157 19.03 -5.70 -6.04
CA SER A 157 18.63 -6.58 -7.14
C SER A 157 19.39 -6.27 -8.43
N LEU A 158 19.38 -5.00 -8.85
CA LEU A 158 20.00 -4.58 -10.10
C LEU A 158 21.54 -4.65 -10.05
N MET A 159 22.13 -4.12 -8.99
CA MET A 159 23.59 -4.14 -8.85
C MET A 159 24.14 -5.55 -8.69
N SER A 160 23.45 -6.45 -8.00
CA SER A 160 23.91 -7.84 -7.88
C SER A 160 23.81 -8.58 -9.21
N ALA A 161 22.73 -8.39 -9.97
CA ALA A 161 22.60 -8.97 -11.31
C ALA A 161 23.71 -8.47 -12.24
N GLU A 162 23.95 -7.16 -12.28
CA GLU A 162 25.03 -6.54 -13.04
C GLU A 162 26.43 -7.10 -12.65
N LEU A 163 26.74 -7.14 -11.35
CA LEU A 163 28.01 -7.65 -10.84
C LEU A 163 28.24 -9.11 -11.19
N PHE A 164 27.22 -9.95 -11.10
CA PHE A 164 27.32 -11.36 -11.46
C PHE A 164 27.49 -11.53 -12.97
N GLN A 165 26.79 -10.74 -13.77
CA GLN A 165 26.93 -10.72 -15.23
C GLN A 165 28.35 -10.31 -15.65
N GLN A 166 28.92 -9.25 -15.07
CA GLN A 166 30.28 -8.79 -15.32
C GLN A 166 31.35 -9.84 -14.94
N LYS A 167 31.06 -10.69 -13.96
CA LYS A 167 31.91 -11.84 -13.59
C LYS A 167 31.77 -13.05 -14.50
N GLY A 168 30.95 -12.97 -15.55
CA GLY A 168 30.74 -14.06 -16.50
C GLY A 168 29.84 -15.19 -15.98
N ILE A 169 29.02 -14.92 -14.96
CA ILE A 169 28.05 -15.91 -14.44
C ILE A 169 26.84 -15.93 -15.36
N GLU A 170 26.59 -17.02 -16.06
CA GLU A 170 25.47 -17.16 -17.00
C GLU A 170 24.12 -16.99 -16.28
N ASN A 171 23.97 -17.57 -15.11
CA ASN A 171 22.74 -17.51 -14.30
C ASN A 171 22.77 -16.33 -13.29
N TYR A 172 23.12 -15.12 -13.73
CA TYR A 172 23.32 -13.96 -12.87
C TYR A 172 22.02 -13.49 -12.16
N TRP A 173 20.87 -13.58 -12.81
CA TRP A 173 19.58 -13.29 -12.15
C TRP A 173 19.25 -14.30 -11.07
N GLN A 174 19.47 -15.59 -11.34
CA GLN A 174 19.23 -16.67 -10.38
C GLN A 174 20.08 -16.48 -9.11
N MET A 175 21.35 -16.12 -9.28
CA MET A 175 22.24 -15.79 -8.15
C MET A 175 21.76 -14.51 -7.41
N SER A 176 21.26 -13.53 -8.13
CA SER A 176 20.67 -12.34 -7.53
C SER A 176 19.43 -12.70 -6.68
N PHE A 177 18.56 -13.61 -7.13
CA PHE A 177 17.41 -14.07 -6.35
C PHE A 177 17.82 -14.81 -5.07
N VAL A 178 18.90 -15.57 -5.07
CA VAL A 178 19.47 -16.18 -3.85
C VAL A 178 19.89 -15.11 -2.85
N LEU A 179 20.58 -14.05 -3.33
CA LEU A 179 20.99 -12.94 -2.48
C LEU A 179 19.76 -12.20 -1.88
N LEU A 180 18.71 -11.98 -2.69
CA LEU A 180 17.47 -11.35 -2.23
C LEU A 180 16.74 -12.26 -1.22
N ALA A 181 16.81 -13.58 -1.39
CA ALA A 181 16.26 -14.53 -0.42
C ALA A 181 16.97 -14.44 0.95
N LEU A 182 18.28 -14.19 0.99
CA LEU A 182 19.00 -13.94 2.24
C LEU A 182 18.51 -12.69 2.98
N ILE A 183 18.14 -11.63 2.25
CA ILE A 183 17.55 -10.42 2.87
C ILE A 183 16.21 -10.74 3.52
N VAL A 184 15.38 -11.59 2.90
CA VAL A 184 14.12 -12.06 3.49
C VAL A 184 14.40 -12.83 4.79
N VAL A 185 15.41 -13.69 4.84
CA VAL A 185 15.80 -14.42 6.05
C VAL A 185 16.25 -13.46 7.16
N ILE A 186 17.13 -12.49 6.82
CA ILE A 186 17.64 -11.50 7.78
C ILE A 186 16.48 -10.68 8.37
N SER A 187 15.57 -10.20 7.52
CA SER A 187 14.40 -9.44 7.97
C SER A 187 13.44 -10.28 8.81
N SER A 188 13.29 -11.58 8.50
CA SER A 188 12.50 -12.53 9.29
C SER A 188 13.09 -12.73 10.68
N ILE A 189 14.42 -12.91 10.77
CA ILE A 189 15.13 -13.02 12.05
C ILE A 189 14.97 -11.74 12.87
N ALA A 190 15.15 -10.58 12.25
CA ALA A 190 14.94 -9.29 12.91
C ALA A 190 13.51 -9.14 13.47
N LEU A 191 12.49 -9.64 12.74
CA LEU A 191 11.10 -9.62 13.18
C LEU A 191 10.87 -10.46 14.44
N LEU A 192 11.57 -11.58 14.61
CA LEU A 192 11.42 -12.43 15.80
C LEU A 192 11.73 -11.69 17.10
N PHE A 193 12.65 -10.73 17.08
CA PHE A 193 13.00 -9.89 18.24
C PHE A 193 11.98 -8.79 18.54
N VAL A 194 10.98 -8.57 17.68
CA VAL A 194 9.92 -7.60 17.94
C VAL A 194 8.89 -8.22 18.88
N PRO A 195 8.57 -7.60 20.05
CA PRO A 195 7.51 -8.10 20.90
C PRO A 195 6.14 -7.87 20.23
N GLU A 196 5.26 -8.84 20.40
CA GLU A 196 3.84 -8.73 20.06
C GLU A 196 3.02 -8.69 21.35
N LYS A 197 2.10 -7.72 21.46
CA LYS A 197 1.14 -7.69 22.58
C LYS A 197 0.24 -8.91 22.53
N ASN A 198 -0.04 -9.51 23.67
CA ASN A 198 -0.91 -10.69 23.74
C ASN A 198 -2.28 -10.39 23.13
N SER A 199 -2.67 -11.20 22.16
CA SER A 199 -3.97 -11.12 21.48
C SER A 199 -5.13 -11.69 22.30
N THR A 200 -4.94 -11.98 23.60
CA THR A 200 -5.96 -12.61 24.47
C THR A 200 -7.26 -11.79 24.53
N LEU A 201 -7.16 -10.47 24.66
CA LEU A 201 -8.31 -9.60 24.68
C LEU A 201 -9.09 -9.64 23.34
N ARG A 202 -8.40 -9.58 22.21
CA ARG A 202 -9.03 -9.69 20.89
C ARG A 202 -9.73 -11.03 20.70
N VAL A 203 -9.05 -12.12 21.06
CA VAL A 203 -9.59 -13.47 20.95
C VAL A 203 -10.83 -13.64 21.85
N SER A 204 -10.78 -13.14 23.09
CA SER A 204 -11.92 -13.20 24.00
C SER A 204 -13.13 -12.38 23.48
N LEU A 205 -12.90 -11.20 22.93
CA LEU A 205 -13.95 -10.38 22.30
C LEU A 205 -14.57 -11.06 21.08
N GLN A 206 -13.76 -11.69 20.24
CA GLN A 206 -14.23 -12.47 19.10
C GLN A 206 -15.08 -13.67 19.56
N GLN A 207 -14.63 -14.41 20.57
CA GLN A 207 -15.38 -15.53 21.15
C GLN A 207 -16.71 -15.09 21.77
N GLN A 208 -16.71 -14.00 22.54
CA GLN A 208 -17.94 -13.42 23.08
C GLN A 208 -18.93 -13.03 21.99
N ASN A 209 -18.46 -12.42 20.91
CA ASN A 209 -19.30 -12.06 19.78
C ASN A 209 -19.87 -13.30 19.08
N ASP A 210 -19.06 -14.34 18.89
CA ASP A 210 -19.52 -15.59 18.30
C ASP A 210 -20.56 -16.29 19.18
N GLN A 211 -20.37 -16.33 20.50
CA GLN A 211 -21.36 -16.85 21.43
C GLN A 211 -22.69 -16.08 21.39
N ARG A 212 -22.65 -14.75 21.39
CA ARG A 212 -23.87 -13.92 21.26
C ARG A 212 -24.65 -14.23 19.97
N ILE A 213 -23.95 -14.55 18.88
CA ILE A 213 -24.58 -14.94 17.61
C ILE A 213 -25.23 -16.31 17.74
N LEU A 214 -24.52 -17.29 18.31
CA LEU A 214 -25.05 -18.65 18.54
C LEU A 214 -26.29 -18.63 19.42
N ASP A 215 -26.26 -17.85 20.52
CA ASP A 215 -27.39 -17.71 21.44
C ASP A 215 -28.60 -17.07 20.76
N LYS A 216 -28.36 -16.08 19.91
CA LYS A 216 -29.43 -15.39 19.17
C LYS A 216 -30.14 -16.30 18.18
N PHE A 217 -29.42 -17.21 17.54
CA PHE A 217 -29.99 -18.12 16.52
C PHE A 217 -30.46 -19.46 17.09
N LYS A 218 -30.29 -19.74 18.41
CA LYS A 218 -30.73 -20.96 19.12
C LYS A 218 -30.35 -22.30 18.46
N ILE A 219 -29.29 -22.35 17.66
CA ILE A 219 -28.92 -23.51 16.84
C ILE A 219 -27.66 -24.19 17.44
N LYS A 220 -27.75 -25.53 17.71
CA LYS A 220 -26.68 -26.31 18.37
C LYS A 220 -25.90 -27.25 17.43
N ASN A 221 -26.15 -27.26 16.12
CA ASN A 221 -25.55 -28.20 15.17
C ASN A 221 -24.17 -27.74 14.67
N LYS A 222 -23.28 -28.68 14.24
CA LYS A 222 -21.97 -28.37 13.64
C LYS A 222 -22.06 -27.39 12.47
N LEU A 223 -23.11 -27.50 11.63
CA LEU A 223 -23.34 -26.60 10.50
C LEU A 223 -23.56 -25.15 10.96
N SER A 224 -24.26 -24.96 12.07
CA SER A 224 -24.51 -23.62 12.64
C SER A 224 -23.25 -22.99 13.24
N GLN A 225 -22.36 -23.81 13.81
CA GLN A 225 -21.06 -23.31 14.28
C GLN A 225 -20.20 -22.82 13.11
N ILE A 226 -20.20 -23.54 11.99
CA ILE A 226 -19.52 -23.12 10.76
C ILE A 226 -20.14 -21.85 10.20
N LEU A 227 -21.47 -21.79 10.10
CA LEU A 227 -22.20 -20.59 9.62
C LEU A 227 -21.95 -19.39 10.52
N THR A 228 -21.95 -19.58 11.84
CA THR A 228 -21.63 -18.52 12.81
C THR A 228 -20.20 -18.04 12.66
N TRP A 229 -19.25 -18.97 12.45
CA TRP A 229 -17.86 -18.62 12.22
C TRP A 229 -17.70 -17.82 10.91
N VAL A 230 -18.33 -18.26 9.81
CA VAL A 230 -18.31 -17.54 8.52
C VAL A 230 -18.96 -16.16 8.67
N TYR A 231 -20.13 -16.08 9.27
CA TYR A 231 -20.81 -14.83 9.52
C TYR A 231 -19.98 -13.89 10.40
N GLY A 232 -19.44 -14.40 11.50
CA GLY A 232 -18.58 -13.66 12.41
C GLY A 232 -17.27 -13.21 11.77
N THR A 233 -16.77 -13.96 10.77
CA THR A 233 -15.52 -13.65 10.07
C THR A 233 -15.71 -12.58 9.00
N ILE A 234 -16.80 -12.64 8.23
CA ILE A 234 -17.04 -11.77 7.07
C ILE A 234 -17.90 -10.58 7.42
N PHE A 235 -19.04 -10.82 8.09
CA PHE A 235 -20.06 -9.78 8.31
C PHE A 235 -19.85 -8.96 9.58
N ASN A 236 -19.35 -9.56 10.66
CA ASN A 236 -19.14 -8.82 11.91
C ASN A 236 -18.18 -7.64 11.79
N PRO A 237 -17.05 -7.72 11.06
CA PRO A 237 -16.18 -6.57 10.85
C PRO A 237 -16.90 -5.39 10.18
N LEU A 238 -17.75 -5.67 9.19
CA LEU A 238 -18.58 -4.66 8.52
C LEU A 238 -19.63 -4.09 9.46
N VAL A 239 -20.37 -4.97 10.14
CA VAL A 239 -21.42 -4.56 11.11
C VAL A 239 -20.79 -3.73 12.24
N SER A 240 -19.61 -4.11 12.75
CA SER A 240 -18.87 -3.37 13.77
C SER A 240 -18.53 -1.96 13.29
N PHE A 241 -18.03 -1.82 12.05
CA PHE A 241 -17.72 -0.53 11.46
C PHE A 241 -18.94 0.40 11.37
N PHE A 242 -20.08 -0.12 10.88
CA PHE A 242 -21.32 0.64 10.78
C PHE A 242 -21.96 0.96 12.15
N LYS A 243 -21.80 0.07 13.14
CA LYS A 243 -22.28 0.32 14.51
C LYS A 243 -21.47 1.40 15.22
N LYS A 244 -20.12 1.36 15.04
CA LYS A 244 -19.21 2.34 15.63
C LYS A 244 -19.44 3.76 15.09
N ASN A 245 -19.75 3.87 13.79
CA ASN A 245 -19.80 5.14 13.08
C ASN A 245 -21.23 5.39 12.60
N SER A 246 -22.28 5.25 13.06
CA SER A 246 -23.64 5.39 12.48
C SER A 246 -23.65 5.26 10.93
N PHE A 247 -24.73 4.87 10.32
CA PHE A 247 -24.80 4.58 8.88
C PHE A 247 -24.35 5.79 8.01
N SER A 248 -24.88 6.98 8.30
CA SER A 248 -24.54 8.21 7.53
C SER A 248 -23.06 8.57 7.60
N VAL A 249 -22.45 8.44 8.79
CA VAL A 249 -21.00 8.71 8.97
C VAL A 249 -20.16 7.65 8.28
N ALA A 250 -20.54 6.38 8.38
CA ALA A 250 -19.83 5.29 7.72
C ALA A 250 -19.85 5.44 6.19
N VAL A 251 -21.00 5.75 5.59
CA VAL A 251 -21.08 6.02 4.15
C VAL A 251 -20.25 7.24 3.76
N GLY A 252 -20.31 8.34 4.53
CA GLY A 252 -19.49 9.52 4.29
C GLY A 252 -17.98 9.23 4.36
N LEU A 253 -17.53 8.39 5.33
CA LEU A 253 -16.16 7.93 5.45
C LEU A 253 -15.73 7.09 4.24
N LEU A 254 -16.53 6.12 3.84
CA LEU A 254 -16.23 5.26 2.69
C LEU A 254 -16.17 6.07 1.39
N SER A 255 -17.09 7.01 1.20
CA SER A 255 -17.08 7.94 0.06
C SER A 255 -15.84 8.83 0.07
N PHE A 256 -15.47 9.39 1.23
CA PHE A 256 -14.24 10.17 1.39
C PHE A 256 -13.01 9.34 1.02
N ILE A 257 -12.85 8.13 1.59
CA ILE A 257 -11.71 7.25 1.35
C ILE A 257 -11.62 6.87 -0.13
N PHE A 258 -12.76 6.58 -0.77
CA PHE A 258 -12.83 6.23 -2.18
C PHE A 258 -12.41 7.36 -3.11
N LEU A 259 -12.83 8.59 -2.81
CA LEU A 259 -12.63 9.76 -3.67
C LEU A 259 -11.30 10.48 -3.42
N PHE A 260 -10.69 10.36 -2.25
CA PHE A 260 -9.61 11.24 -1.79
C PHE A 260 -8.40 11.32 -2.71
N LYS A 261 -8.00 10.18 -3.30
CA LYS A 261 -6.79 10.12 -4.14
C LYS A 261 -7.07 10.02 -5.65
N ILE A 262 -8.28 10.27 -6.10
CA ILE A 262 -8.63 10.15 -7.52
C ILE A 262 -7.87 11.19 -8.36
N GLY A 263 -7.86 12.45 -7.97
CA GLY A 263 -7.15 13.52 -8.70
C GLY A 263 -5.65 13.27 -8.82
N GLU A 264 -4.99 12.85 -7.73
CA GLU A 264 -3.58 12.44 -7.73
C GLU A 264 -3.33 11.25 -8.68
N ALA A 265 -4.26 10.30 -8.72
CA ALA A 265 -4.11 9.12 -9.57
C ALA A 265 -4.26 9.43 -11.06
N PHE A 266 -5.15 10.34 -11.44
CA PHE A 266 -5.27 10.84 -12.81
C PHE A 266 -3.99 11.54 -13.25
N LEU A 267 -3.50 12.48 -12.44
CA LEU A 267 -2.24 13.17 -12.67
C LEU A 267 -1.08 12.17 -12.82
N GLY A 268 -0.89 11.29 -11.86
CA GLY A 268 0.21 10.33 -11.85
C GLY A 268 0.22 9.38 -13.04
N ARG A 269 -0.96 9.03 -13.60
CA ARG A 269 -1.06 8.20 -14.80
C ARG A 269 -0.59 8.93 -16.05
N MET A 270 -0.91 10.21 -16.17
CA MET A 270 -0.69 10.99 -17.39
C MET A 270 0.58 11.84 -17.34
N SER A 271 1.20 12.01 -16.16
CA SER A 271 2.34 12.91 -15.96
C SER A 271 3.51 12.66 -16.91
N ILE A 272 3.90 11.40 -17.14
CA ILE A 272 5.03 11.08 -18.01
C ILE A 272 4.71 11.40 -19.48
N ILE A 273 3.46 11.16 -19.92
CA ILE A 273 3.01 11.47 -21.28
C ILE A 273 3.02 12.98 -21.45
N PHE A 274 2.44 13.71 -20.51
CA PHE A 274 2.42 15.17 -20.47
C PHE A 274 3.83 15.76 -20.57
N TYR A 275 4.80 15.31 -19.75
CA TYR A 275 6.18 15.82 -19.80
C TYR A 275 6.81 15.65 -21.17
N LYS A 276 6.55 14.51 -21.83
CA LYS A 276 7.05 14.27 -23.20
C LYS A 276 6.41 15.19 -24.23
N GLU A 277 5.11 15.41 -24.12
CA GLU A 277 4.37 16.25 -25.08
C GLU A 277 4.70 17.73 -24.97
N ILE A 278 5.03 18.23 -23.77
CA ILE A 278 5.50 19.62 -23.60
C ILE A 278 7.01 19.79 -23.87
N GLY A 279 7.72 18.71 -24.29
CA GLY A 279 9.05 18.78 -24.86
C GLY A 279 10.22 18.47 -23.91
N PHE A 280 9.96 17.91 -22.71
CA PHE A 280 11.05 17.47 -21.83
C PHE A 280 11.75 16.22 -22.35
N SER A 281 13.06 16.18 -22.23
CA SER A 281 13.87 15.03 -22.58
C SER A 281 13.66 13.88 -21.60
N LYS A 282 13.99 12.65 -22.03
CA LYS A 282 13.98 11.49 -21.12
C LYS A 282 14.93 11.68 -19.94
N THR A 283 16.04 12.41 -20.15
CA THR A 283 17.04 12.72 -19.13
C THR A 283 16.47 13.64 -18.06
N ASP A 284 15.75 14.71 -18.47
CA ASP A 284 15.10 15.65 -17.55
C ASP A 284 14.04 14.94 -16.70
N ILE A 285 13.21 14.11 -17.33
CA ILE A 285 12.20 13.33 -16.64
C ILE A 285 12.85 12.36 -15.62
N ALA A 286 13.95 11.68 -16.01
CA ALA A 286 14.68 10.80 -15.13
C ALA A 286 15.31 11.54 -13.94
N LEU A 287 15.90 12.70 -14.19
CA LEU A 287 16.57 13.50 -13.16
C LEU A 287 15.58 14.07 -12.16
N TYR A 288 14.58 14.82 -12.63
CA TYR A 288 13.66 15.56 -11.77
C TYR A 288 12.58 14.67 -11.15
N SER A 289 11.97 13.77 -11.92
CA SER A 289 10.87 12.94 -11.45
C SER A 289 11.33 11.65 -10.71
N LYS A 290 12.53 11.14 -10.96
CA LYS A 290 12.99 9.86 -10.38
C LYS A 290 14.22 10.02 -9.49
N GLY A 291 15.24 10.78 -9.91
CA GLY A 291 16.50 10.90 -9.19
C GLY A 291 16.36 11.70 -7.89
N ILE A 292 15.85 12.91 -7.97
CA ILE A 292 15.62 13.78 -6.80
C ILE A 292 14.49 13.22 -5.94
N GLY A 293 13.47 12.62 -6.57
CA GLY A 293 12.25 12.12 -5.93
C GLY A 293 12.46 11.09 -4.81
N TRP A 294 13.60 10.38 -4.73
CA TRP A 294 13.83 9.47 -3.60
C TRP A 294 14.11 10.21 -2.29
N ILE A 295 15.03 11.18 -2.34
CA ILE A 295 15.41 11.98 -1.15
C ILE A 295 14.21 12.82 -0.71
N THR A 296 13.50 13.45 -1.65
CA THR A 296 12.31 14.26 -1.38
C THR A 296 11.18 13.43 -0.77
N THR A 297 10.90 12.24 -1.31
CA THR A 297 9.84 11.37 -0.79
C THR A 297 10.11 10.98 0.67
N ILE A 298 11.34 10.60 1.04
CA ILE A 298 11.66 10.27 2.44
C ILE A 298 11.53 11.49 3.32
N THR A 299 12.14 12.61 2.92
CA THR A 299 12.14 13.86 3.70
C THR A 299 10.71 14.37 3.90
N PHE A 300 9.92 14.41 2.84
CA PHE A 300 8.54 14.91 2.90
C PHE A 300 7.61 13.93 3.63
N THR A 301 7.87 12.63 3.58
CA THR A 301 7.13 11.66 4.40
C THR A 301 7.34 11.92 5.90
N LEU A 302 8.57 12.21 6.33
CA LEU A 302 8.86 12.56 7.72
C LEU A 302 8.23 13.90 8.12
N LEU A 303 8.33 14.92 7.26
CA LEU A 303 7.68 16.21 7.46
C LEU A 303 6.15 16.08 7.49
N GLY A 304 5.57 15.24 6.64
CA GLY A 304 4.15 14.94 6.63
C GLY A 304 3.68 14.27 7.91
N GLY A 305 4.49 13.35 8.47
CA GLY A 305 4.24 12.77 9.79
C GLY A 305 4.25 13.80 10.91
N LEU A 306 5.26 14.68 10.92
CA LEU A 306 5.36 15.78 11.89
C LEU A 306 4.17 16.75 11.75
N PHE A 307 3.78 17.06 10.53
CA PHE A 307 2.61 17.87 10.23
C PHE A 307 1.32 17.26 10.77
N ALA A 308 1.09 15.96 10.51
CA ALA A 308 -0.08 15.24 11.01
C ALA A 308 -0.12 15.17 12.55
N ILE A 309 1.05 15.02 13.21
CA ILE A 309 1.17 15.04 14.67
C ILE A 309 0.77 16.40 15.24
N ARG A 310 1.20 17.50 14.62
CA ARG A 310 0.95 18.87 15.11
C ARG A 310 -0.46 19.36 14.85
N MET A 311 -1.00 19.05 13.68
CA MET A 311 -2.30 19.54 13.23
C MET A 311 -3.47 18.67 13.69
N GLY A 312 -3.23 17.42 14.08
CA GLY A 312 -4.24 16.39 14.26
C GLY A 312 -4.66 15.75 12.93
N LEU A 313 -5.17 14.51 12.98
CA LEU A 313 -5.42 13.69 11.79
C LEU A 313 -6.44 14.31 10.84
N LEU A 314 -7.54 14.85 11.38
CA LEU A 314 -8.62 15.41 10.58
C LEU A 314 -8.17 16.66 9.81
N LYS A 315 -7.52 17.59 10.52
CA LYS A 315 -7.00 18.83 9.90
C LYS A 315 -5.90 18.50 8.90
N ALA A 316 -5.01 17.55 9.22
CA ALA A 316 -3.96 17.09 8.32
C ALA A 316 -4.56 16.54 7.01
N MET A 317 -5.67 15.78 7.06
CA MET A 317 -6.36 15.30 5.87
C MET A 317 -6.94 16.44 5.03
N PHE A 318 -7.58 17.44 5.65
CA PHE A 318 -8.09 18.60 4.93
C PHE A 318 -6.99 19.39 4.23
N VAL A 319 -5.93 19.73 4.98
CA VAL A 319 -4.84 20.55 4.45
C VAL A 319 -4.09 19.81 3.37
N SER A 320 -3.78 18.53 3.55
CA SER A 320 -3.10 17.73 2.52
C SER A 320 -3.95 17.59 1.24
N GLY A 321 -5.27 17.45 1.36
CA GLY A 321 -6.17 17.46 0.20
C GLY A 321 -6.19 18.81 -0.55
N ILE A 322 -6.22 19.92 0.19
CA ILE A 322 -6.11 21.26 -0.43
C ILE A 322 -4.76 21.43 -1.12
N VAL A 323 -3.66 21.06 -0.47
CA VAL A 323 -2.30 21.13 -1.05
C VAL A 323 -2.21 20.28 -2.30
N MET A 324 -2.76 19.06 -2.29
CA MET A 324 -2.85 18.20 -3.49
C MET A 324 -3.60 18.89 -4.65
N ALA A 325 -4.73 19.53 -4.38
CA ALA A 325 -5.47 20.26 -5.42
C ALA A 325 -4.65 21.44 -5.96
N LEU A 326 -3.94 22.17 -5.10
CA LEU A 326 -3.08 23.30 -5.51
C LEU A 326 -1.88 22.82 -6.33
N THR A 327 -1.25 21.70 -5.99
CA THR A 327 -0.14 21.16 -6.79
C THR A 327 -0.62 20.66 -8.15
N ASN A 328 -1.82 20.07 -8.25
CA ASN A 328 -2.42 19.75 -9.55
C ASN A 328 -2.60 21.01 -10.43
N LEU A 329 -2.98 22.15 -9.86
CA LEU A 329 -3.05 23.44 -10.59
C LEU A 329 -1.67 23.94 -11.04
N MET A 330 -0.59 23.61 -10.33
CA MET A 330 0.76 23.94 -10.79
C MET A 330 1.12 23.22 -12.09
N PHE A 331 0.61 22.00 -12.32
CA PHE A 331 0.75 21.31 -13.60
C PHE A 331 -0.03 22.03 -14.72
N SER A 332 -1.16 22.66 -14.43
CA SER A 332 -1.85 23.52 -15.42
C SER A 332 -0.98 24.71 -15.81
N VAL A 333 -0.36 25.36 -14.83
CA VAL A 333 0.59 26.46 -15.10
C VAL A 333 1.76 25.98 -15.95
N LEU A 334 2.33 24.82 -15.62
CA LEU A 334 3.40 24.21 -16.41
C LEU A 334 2.96 23.91 -17.85
N ALA A 335 1.72 23.43 -18.03
CA ALA A 335 1.16 23.18 -19.36
C ALA A 335 1.05 24.44 -20.21
N TRP A 336 0.67 25.58 -19.62
CA TRP A 336 0.55 26.85 -20.33
C TRP A 336 1.90 27.55 -20.59
N VAL A 337 2.86 27.41 -19.66
CA VAL A 337 4.21 27.99 -19.83
C VAL A 337 5.03 27.13 -20.81
N GLY A 338 4.81 25.84 -20.85
CA GLY A 338 5.55 24.91 -21.71
C GLY A 338 6.86 24.42 -21.09
N ASN A 339 7.88 24.18 -21.94
CA ASN A 339 9.16 23.59 -21.55
C ASN A 339 10.01 24.54 -20.72
N SER A 340 9.77 24.60 -19.41
CA SER A 340 10.55 25.34 -18.42
C SER A 340 11.08 24.39 -17.36
N GLU A 341 12.39 24.09 -17.37
CA GLU A 341 13.02 23.17 -16.42
C GLU A 341 12.84 23.58 -14.97
N ILE A 342 12.97 24.87 -14.67
CA ILE A 342 12.84 25.40 -13.30
C ILE A 342 11.40 25.19 -12.80
N LEU A 343 10.40 25.51 -13.63
CA LEU A 343 9.01 25.33 -13.26
C LEU A 343 8.65 23.86 -13.15
N PHE A 344 9.19 23.01 -14.01
CA PHE A 344 9.05 21.56 -13.95
C PHE A 344 9.61 20.98 -12.64
N ALA A 345 10.87 21.30 -12.31
CA ALA A 345 11.51 20.88 -11.07
C ALA A 345 10.71 21.31 -9.84
N PHE A 346 10.24 22.55 -9.81
CA PHE A 346 9.46 23.10 -8.71
C PHE A 346 8.07 22.44 -8.59
N THR A 347 7.40 22.19 -9.72
CA THR A 347 6.09 21.54 -9.77
C THR A 347 6.17 20.11 -9.25
N VAL A 348 7.16 19.31 -9.71
CA VAL A 348 7.38 17.94 -9.26
C VAL A 348 7.74 17.88 -7.78
N LEU A 349 8.58 18.80 -7.30
CA LEU A 349 8.95 18.88 -5.89
C LEU A 349 7.75 19.13 -4.97
N LEU A 350 6.88 20.08 -5.36
CA LEU A 350 5.66 20.38 -4.59
C LEU A 350 4.65 19.24 -4.65
N ASP A 351 4.56 18.54 -5.78
CA ASP A 351 3.70 17.36 -5.92
C ASP A 351 4.17 16.21 -5.02
N ASP A 352 5.47 15.92 -5.01
CA ASP A 352 6.06 14.93 -4.09
C ASP A 352 5.77 15.28 -2.62
N LEU A 353 5.84 16.55 -2.25
CA LEU A 353 5.50 17.03 -0.90
C LEU A 353 4.02 16.76 -0.59
N ALA A 354 3.12 17.14 -1.49
CA ALA A 354 1.68 16.98 -1.32
C ALA A 354 1.30 15.49 -1.23
N ALA A 355 1.85 14.68 -2.13
CA ALA A 355 1.62 13.24 -2.17
C ALA A 355 2.12 12.54 -0.90
N ALA A 356 3.30 12.91 -0.39
CA ALA A 356 3.85 12.37 0.85
C ALA A 356 2.98 12.74 2.07
N PHE A 357 2.59 14.01 2.19
CA PHE A 357 1.71 14.49 3.27
C PHE A 357 0.35 13.80 3.25
N ALA A 358 -0.28 13.74 2.07
CA ALA A 358 -1.56 13.08 1.88
C ALA A 358 -1.48 11.59 2.20
N THR A 359 -0.41 10.91 1.80
CA THR A 359 -0.23 9.47 2.06
C THR A 359 -0.09 9.18 3.54
N VAL A 360 0.76 9.92 4.26
CA VAL A 360 0.96 9.71 5.70
C VAL A 360 -0.31 10.02 6.48
N ALA A 361 -0.95 11.16 6.18
CA ALA A 361 -2.22 11.54 6.83
C ALA A 361 -3.31 10.50 6.56
N PHE A 362 -3.43 10.00 5.33
CA PHE A 362 -4.41 8.98 4.94
C PHE A 362 -4.20 7.66 5.67
N VAL A 363 -2.95 7.14 5.69
CA VAL A 363 -2.62 5.89 6.39
C VAL A 363 -2.88 6.02 7.90
N ALA A 364 -2.51 7.15 8.50
CA ALA A 364 -2.78 7.41 9.92
C ALA A 364 -4.29 7.52 10.19
N PHE A 365 -5.03 8.21 9.32
CA PHE A 365 -6.48 8.41 9.44
C PHE A 365 -7.23 7.08 9.37
N ILE A 366 -7.03 6.28 8.32
CA ILE A 366 -7.70 4.97 8.21
C ILE A 366 -7.32 4.04 9.37
N SER A 367 -6.07 4.12 9.86
CA SER A 367 -5.63 3.33 11.01
C SER A 367 -6.34 3.70 12.32
N ALA A 368 -6.68 4.97 12.50
CA ALA A 368 -7.43 5.45 13.68
C ALA A 368 -8.92 5.05 13.64
N LEU A 369 -9.48 4.77 12.46
CA LEU A 369 -10.88 4.37 12.31
C LEU A 369 -11.13 2.89 12.64
N VAL A 370 -10.10 2.06 12.59
CA VAL A 370 -10.20 0.60 12.68
C VAL A 370 -10.61 0.15 14.09
N ASP A 371 -11.47 -0.87 14.16
CA ASP A 371 -11.79 -1.59 15.40
C ASP A 371 -10.70 -2.62 15.72
N ARG A 372 -10.18 -2.60 16.93
CA ARG A 372 -9.08 -3.48 17.39
C ARG A 372 -9.46 -4.96 17.38
N THR A 373 -10.74 -5.29 17.40
CA THR A 373 -11.23 -6.66 17.31
C THR A 373 -11.02 -7.26 15.90
N TYR A 374 -11.05 -6.39 14.86
CA TYR A 374 -10.99 -6.78 13.45
C TYR A 374 -9.97 -5.95 12.67
N THR A 375 -8.79 -5.73 13.25
CA THR A 375 -7.80 -4.76 12.77
C THR A 375 -7.37 -5.03 11.32
N ALA A 376 -7.00 -6.28 10.99
CA ALA A 376 -6.55 -6.63 9.65
C ALA A 376 -7.67 -6.50 8.61
N THR A 377 -8.87 -6.99 8.95
CA THR A 377 -10.03 -6.96 8.05
C THR A 377 -10.48 -5.54 7.73
N GLN A 378 -10.66 -4.71 8.76
CA GLN A 378 -11.14 -3.34 8.54
C GLN A 378 -10.10 -2.47 7.87
N PHE A 379 -8.81 -2.58 8.25
CA PHE A 379 -7.75 -1.83 7.59
C PHE A 379 -7.64 -2.21 6.11
N ALA A 380 -7.58 -3.51 5.80
CA ALA A 380 -7.52 -3.98 4.43
C ALA A 380 -8.72 -3.52 3.59
N LEU A 381 -9.93 -3.58 4.14
CA LEU A 381 -11.14 -3.10 3.46
C LEU A 381 -11.05 -1.60 3.14
N LEU A 382 -10.71 -0.76 4.12
CA LEU A 382 -10.61 0.69 3.93
C LEU A 382 -9.49 1.04 2.94
N ALA A 383 -8.33 0.40 3.04
CA ALA A 383 -7.21 0.58 2.12
C ALA A 383 -7.57 0.13 0.69
N SER A 384 -8.28 -1.00 0.54
CA SER A 384 -8.74 -1.51 -0.76
C SER A 384 -9.77 -0.58 -1.41
N ILE A 385 -10.70 -0.01 -0.64
CA ILE A 385 -11.66 1.00 -1.13
C ILE A 385 -10.91 2.22 -1.66
N GLY A 386 -9.90 2.73 -0.94
CA GLY A 386 -9.08 3.84 -1.41
C GLY A 386 -8.28 3.49 -2.68
N THR A 387 -7.77 2.27 -2.76
CA THR A 387 -7.07 1.77 -3.94
C THR A 387 -8.00 1.56 -5.12
N ALA A 388 -9.21 1.03 -4.89
CA ALA A 388 -10.21 0.80 -5.93
C ALA A 388 -10.65 2.13 -6.57
N GLY A 389 -10.97 3.15 -5.77
CA GLY A 389 -11.32 4.49 -6.27
C GLY A 389 -10.21 5.06 -7.18
N ARG A 390 -8.98 5.01 -6.69
CA ARG A 390 -7.81 5.46 -7.43
C ARG A 390 -7.60 4.69 -8.74
N THR A 391 -7.69 3.35 -8.72
CA THR A 391 -7.36 2.51 -9.87
C THR A 391 -8.47 2.52 -10.92
N LEU A 392 -9.73 2.40 -10.51
CA LEU A 392 -10.87 2.36 -11.43
C LEU A 392 -10.99 3.67 -12.23
N PHE A 393 -10.94 4.80 -11.54
CA PHE A 393 -11.09 6.08 -12.23
C PHE A 393 -9.85 6.50 -13.01
N ALA A 394 -8.64 6.28 -12.49
CA ALA A 394 -7.43 6.67 -13.20
C ALA A 394 -7.21 5.89 -14.51
N SER A 395 -7.85 4.73 -14.70
CA SER A 395 -7.81 4.01 -15.98
C SER A 395 -8.44 4.82 -17.12
N SER A 396 -9.40 5.71 -16.84
CA SER A 396 -10.05 6.58 -17.84
C SER A 396 -9.33 7.91 -18.06
N SER A 397 -8.19 8.16 -17.41
CA SER A 397 -7.48 9.45 -17.50
C SER A 397 -7.02 9.79 -18.92
N GLY A 398 -6.54 8.79 -19.69
CA GLY A 398 -6.18 8.98 -21.09
C GLY A 398 -7.39 9.39 -21.95
N SER A 399 -8.53 8.72 -21.79
CA SER A 399 -9.76 9.09 -22.50
C SER A 399 -10.23 10.49 -22.15
N LEU A 400 -9.99 10.98 -20.93
CA LEU A 400 -10.28 12.36 -20.55
C LEU A 400 -9.39 13.35 -21.31
N VAL A 401 -8.08 13.05 -21.43
CA VAL A 401 -7.15 13.89 -22.21
C VAL A 401 -7.57 13.93 -23.68
N ASP A 402 -7.94 12.79 -24.27
CA ASP A 402 -8.40 12.70 -25.66
C ASP A 402 -9.71 13.49 -25.86
N TRP A 403 -10.66 13.39 -24.92
CA TRP A 403 -11.91 14.16 -24.95
C TRP A 403 -11.68 15.69 -24.86
N LEU A 404 -10.62 16.12 -24.17
CA LEU A 404 -10.18 17.51 -24.08
C LEU A 404 -9.32 17.96 -25.29
N ASN A 405 -9.19 17.12 -26.33
CA ASN A 405 -8.31 17.39 -27.48
C ASN A 405 -6.85 17.68 -27.11
N GLY A 406 -6.35 17.04 -26.04
CA GLY A 406 -4.98 17.23 -25.57
C GLY A 406 -4.75 18.51 -24.76
N ASP A 407 -5.79 19.21 -24.31
CA ASP A 407 -5.65 20.37 -23.43
C ASP A 407 -5.24 19.95 -22.02
N TRP A 408 -3.94 19.89 -21.78
CA TRP A 408 -3.35 19.54 -20.50
C TRP A 408 -3.67 20.54 -19.40
N GLY A 409 -3.80 21.84 -19.73
CA GLY A 409 -4.16 22.86 -18.75
C GLY A 409 -5.53 22.58 -18.13
N ILE A 410 -6.54 22.34 -18.96
CA ILE A 410 -7.89 21.98 -18.50
C ILE A 410 -7.90 20.62 -17.80
N PHE A 411 -7.15 19.63 -18.32
CA PHE A 411 -7.04 18.32 -17.69
C PHE A 411 -6.59 18.42 -16.22
N PHE A 412 -5.54 19.16 -15.92
CA PHE A 412 -5.04 19.32 -14.55
C PHE A 412 -5.96 20.16 -13.66
N ILE A 413 -6.70 21.14 -14.21
CA ILE A 413 -7.78 21.81 -13.47
C ILE A 413 -8.85 20.80 -13.04
N ILE A 414 -9.27 19.92 -13.95
CA ILE A 414 -10.27 18.89 -13.62
C ILE A 414 -9.73 17.96 -12.52
N THR A 415 -8.45 17.53 -12.59
CA THR A 415 -7.87 16.69 -11.53
C THR A 415 -7.80 17.40 -10.18
N ALA A 416 -7.59 18.71 -10.15
CA ALA A 416 -7.67 19.52 -8.92
C ALA A 416 -9.09 19.58 -8.38
N VAL A 417 -10.09 19.78 -9.24
CA VAL A 417 -11.50 19.83 -8.86
C VAL A 417 -12.00 18.45 -8.35
N MET A 418 -11.46 17.35 -8.85
CA MET A 418 -11.79 15.99 -8.39
C MET A 418 -11.49 15.76 -6.89
N VAL A 419 -10.66 16.57 -6.26
CA VAL A 419 -10.40 16.50 -4.82
C VAL A 419 -11.56 17.08 -3.99
N ILE A 420 -12.30 18.06 -4.53
CA ILE A 420 -13.36 18.80 -3.81
C ILE A 420 -14.45 17.89 -3.25
N PRO A 421 -15.04 16.92 -4.00
CA PRO A 421 -16.07 16.03 -3.47
C PRO A 421 -15.61 15.26 -2.24
N SER A 422 -14.35 14.81 -2.21
CA SER A 422 -13.80 14.11 -1.05
C SER A 422 -13.72 15.01 0.18
N LEU A 423 -13.25 16.25 0.02
CA LEU A 423 -13.17 17.22 1.10
C LEU A 423 -14.55 17.61 1.63
N LEU A 424 -15.55 17.71 0.74
CA LEU A 424 -16.95 17.96 1.13
C LEU A 424 -17.50 16.79 1.96
N CYS A 425 -17.24 15.54 1.56
CA CYS A 425 -17.60 14.36 2.35
C CYS A 425 -16.99 14.41 3.76
N LEU A 426 -15.69 14.71 3.84
CA LEU A 426 -14.98 14.81 5.12
C LEU A 426 -15.54 15.97 5.98
N TRP A 427 -15.79 17.12 5.35
CA TRP A 427 -16.36 18.28 6.04
C TRP A 427 -17.75 18.00 6.62
N ALA A 428 -18.62 17.29 5.88
CA ALA A 428 -19.97 16.95 6.30
C ALA A 428 -20.00 16.05 7.54
N ILE A 429 -19.01 15.15 7.69
CA ILE A 429 -18.95 14.19 8.78
C ILE A 429 -18.04 14.62 9.94
N ARG A 430 -17.23 15.70 9.79
CA ARG A 430 -16.16 16.08 10.73
C ARG A 430 -16.60 16.18 12.20
N ASN A 431 -17.80 16.74 12.47
CA ASN A 431 -18.31 16.95 13.83
C ASN A 431 -18.84 15.66 14.47
N LYS A 432 -19.06 14.61 13.68
CA LYS A 432 -19.61 13.33 14.12
C LYS A 432 -18.52 12.25 14.27
N LEU A 433 -17.30 12.54 13.80
CA LEU A 433 -16.17 11.63 13.90
C LEU A 433 -15.60 11.64 15.32
N LYS A 434 -15.60 10.47 15.94
CA LYS A 434 -14.96 10.23 17.24
C LYS A 434 -13.50 9.79 17.02
N ILE A 435 -12.68 10.67 16.45
CA ILE A 435 -11.23 10.46 16.38
C ILE A 435 -10.64 11.28 17.53
N ASN A 436 -10.06 10.61 18.51
CA ASN A 436 -9.34 11.27 19.60
C ASN A 436 -7.99 11.77 19.02
N GLU A 437 -7.87 13.09 18.93
CA GLU A 437 -6.67 13.82 18.46
C GLU A 437 -5.56 13.89 19.52
#